data_13fd3e5bfe87c3fc7d1e60384359e407
#
_entry.id   13fd3e5bfe87c3fc7d1e60384359e407
#
_cell.length_a   1.000
_cell.length_b   1.000
_cell.length_c   1.000
_cell.angle_alpha   90.00
_cell.angle_beta   90.00
_cell.angle_gamma   90.00
#
_symmetry.space_group_name_H-M   'P 1'
#
loop_
_entity.id
_entity.type
_entity.pdbx_description
1 polymer ?
#
loop_
_entity_poly.entity_id
_entity_poly.type
_entity_poly.pdbx_seq_one_letter_code
_entity_poly.pdbx_strand_id
1 'polypeptide(L)'
;MKLKLLSLFLVGLLLTGCGKNTADEATPETTLQTQVESAEVVAEEETETVNETEKETEEEPYVVSFTATTVDGEELTSECFSQSKLIMLNVWATYCNPCLSEMPDLGEIAASYDTSEFQIIGIVSDVAEGDNEETVQGVKDLIVETKADYPHVLLSESLYMNLVGAVDSVPTTFFVNQKGEMLGYVLGAQSKDTWEEIINELLAEVE
;
A
#
# COMPACT_ATOMS: atom_id res chain seq x y z
N MET A 1 32.37 49.69 -11.06
CA MET A 1 31.45 50.84 -11.12
C MET A 1 30.15 50.37 -10.52
N LYS A 2 29.89 50.65 -9.25
CA LYS A 2 29.03 51.71 -8.69
C LYS A 2 27.70 51.75 -9.45
N LEU A 3 26.55 51.37 -8.81
CA LEU A 3 25.83 52.28 -7.94
C LEU A 3 24.72 51.58 -7.16
N LYS A 4 24.65 51.88 -5.90
CA LYS A 4 23.61 51.69 -4.90
C LYS A 4 22.34 52.46 -5.26
N LEU A 5 21.17 51.97 -4.77
CA LEU A 5 20.12 52.81 -4.12
C LEU A 5 19.07 51.80 -3.59
N LEU A 6 18.95 51.57 -2.43
CA LEU A 6 18.33 52.02 -1.16
C LEU A 6 17.03 52.83 -1.37
N SER A 7 15.88 52.24 -1.07
CA SER A 7 14.72 52.95 -0.62
C SER A 7 13.91 52.17 0.40
N LEU A 8 13.97 52.66 1.58
CA LEU A 8 13.23 52.39 2.79
C LEU A 8 11.88 53.12 2.70
N PHE A 9 10.76 52.48 2.93
CA PHE A 9 9.57 53.15 3.44
C PHE A 9 8.86 52.30 4.49
N LEU A 10 8.91 52.86 5.65
CA LEU A 10 8.26 52.51 6.91
C LEU A 10 6.94 53.29 6.99
N VAL A 11 6.05 52.85 7.84
CA VAL A 11 4.82 53.46 8.43
C VAL A 11 3.60 52.61 8.10
N GLY A 12 2.99 51.83 8.97
CA GLY A 12 2.56 52.11 10.35
C GLY A 12 1.08 52.47 10.35
N LEU A 13 0.22 51.64 10.90
CA LEU A 13 -0.71 52.09 11.94
C LEU A 13 -1.74 51.00 12.31
N LEU A 14 -1.87 50.83 13.59
CA LEU A 14 -2.83 50.03 14.36
C LEU A 14 -4.29 50.49 14.14
N LEU A 15 -5.24 49.57 14.17
CA LEU A 15 -6.53 49.82 14.84
C LEU A 15 -7.12 48.52 15.39
N THR A 16 -7.22 48.50 16.67
CA THR A 16 -7.95 47.63 17.59
C THR A 16 -9.45 47.62 17.33
N GLY A 17 -10.08 46.47 17.46
CA GLY A 17 -11.53 46.29 17.49
C GLY A 17 -11.92 45.08 18.33
N CYS A 18 -12.07 45.26 19.64
CA CYS A 18 -12.76 44.40 20.55
C CYS A 18 -14.26 44.35 20.24
N GLY A 19 -14.84 43.16 20.22
CA GLY A 19 -16.28 42.95 20.25
C GLY A 19 -16.58 41.63 20.97
N LYS A 20 -16.77 41.74 22.30
CA LYS A 20 -17.41 40.72 23.13
C LYS A 20 -18.91 40.77 22.87
N ASN A 21 -19.55 39.60 22.70
CA ASN A 21 -20.91 39.40 23.24
C ASN A 21 -21.08 37.99 23.73
N THR A 22 -21.59 37.95 24.94
CA THR A 22 -21.85 36.89 25.88
C THR A 22 -23.22 36.23 25.61
N ALA A 23 -23.26 34.92 25.95
CA ALA A 23 -24.34 34.14 26.61
C ALA A 23 -25.69 33.96 25.91
N ASP A 24 -26.14 32.71 25.81
CA ASP A 24 -27.21 32.04 26.57
C ASP A 24 -27.34 30.60 26.05
N GLU A 25 -27.07 29.63 26.81
CA GLU A 25 -27.85 28.75 27.69
C GLU A 25 -29.17 28.22 27.10
N ALA A 26 -29.22 26.90 26.80
CA ALA A 26 -30.33 26.00 27.10
C ALA A 26 -30.01 24.55 26.71
N THR A 27 -29.70 23.74 27.70
CA THR A 27 -29.91 22.27 27.70
C THR A 27 -31.41 21.99 27.88
N PRO A 28 -31.92 20.86 27.38
CA PRO A 28 -32.65 20.00 28.29
C PRO A 28 -32.14 18.55 28.29
N GLU A 29 -31.80 18.09 29.48
CA GLU A 29 -31.85 16.69 29.88
C GLU A 29 -33.23 16.11 29.64
N THR A 30 -33.29 14.90 29.12
CA THR A 30 -34.43 14.03 29.29
C THR A 30 -33.96 12.67 29.74
N THR A 31 -34.02 12.51 31.04
CA THR A 31 -34.03 11.25 31.76
C THR A 31 -35.25 10.43 31.38
N LEU A 32 -35.07 9.18 30.98
CA LEU A 32 -36.13 8.18 31.05
C LEU A 32 -35.63 6.91 31.72
N GLN A 33 -36.36 6.59 32.76
CA GLN A 33 -36.16 5.58 33.79
C GLN A 33 -36.29 4.14 33.29
N THR A 34 -35.43 3.34 33.85
CA THR A 34 -35.52 1.96 34.31
C THR A 34 -36.95 1.38 34.38
N GLN A 35 -37.15 0.23 33.75
CA GLN A 35 -37.99 -0.83 34.32
C GLN A 35 -37.30 -2.17 34.17
N VAL A 36 -36.91 -2.71 35.29
CA VAL A 36 -36.53 -4.10 35.52
C VAL A 36 -37.82 -4.90 35.72
N GLU A 37 -38.01 -5.94 34.93
CA GLU A 37 -38.95 -6.98 35.30
C GLU A 37 -38.26 -8.33 35.22
N SER A 38 -38.10 -8.93 36.36
CA SER A 38 -37.56 -10.25 36.64
C SER A 38 -38.56 -11.33 36.24
N ALA A 39 -38.12 -12.30 35.49
CA ALA A 39 -38.75 -13.61 35.46
C ALA A 39 -37.66 -14.68 35.52
N GLU A 40 -37.64 -15.28 36.69
CA GLU A 40 -36.89 -16.45 37.07
C GLU A 40 -37.62 -17.69 36.50
N VAL A 41 -36.95 -18.50 35.69
CA VAL A 41 -37.35 -19.90 35.39
C VAL A 41 -36.10 -20.77 35.23
N VAL A 42 -35.83 -21.53 36.28
CA VAL A 42 -35.36 -22.92 36.40
C VAL A 42 -34.37 -23.50 35.39
N ALA A 43 -33.26 -23.95 35.95
CA ALA A 43 -32.21 -24.76 35.38
C ALA A 43 -32.73 -26.12 34.82
N GLU A 44 -32.20 -26.50 33.65
CA GLU A 44 -31.87 -27.86 33.34
C GLU A 44 -30.51 -27.91 32.62
N GLU A 45 -29.59 -28.55 33.27
CA GLU A 45 -28.22 -28.83 32.96
C GLU A 45 -28.21 -29.98 31.93
N GLU A 46 -27.95 -29.68 30.64
CA GLU A 46 -27.50 -30.70 29.70
C GLU A 46 -26.12 -30.31 29.17
N THR A 47 -25.11 -30.96 29.71
CA THR A 47 -23.73 -30.95 29.24
C THR A 47 -23.65 -31.76 27.95
N GLU A 48 -23.86 -31.11 26.81
CA GLU A 48 -23.34 -31.63 25.55
C GLU A 48 -21.90 -31.13 25.37
N THR A 49 -20.97 -32.05 25.56
CA THR A 49 -19.58 -31.91 25.14
C THR A 49 -19.54 -31.91 23.63
N VAL A 50 -19.65 -30.73 23.03
CA VAL A 50 -19.34 -30.54 21.62
C VAL A 50 -17.82 -30.61 21.50
N ASN A 51 -17.36 -31.77 21.06
CA ASN A 51 -15.99 -31.96 20.64
C ASN A 51 -15.87 -31.34 19.24
N GLU A 52 -15.73 -30.00 19.18
CA GLU A 52 -15.32 -29.33 17.96
C GLU A 52 -13.88 -29.70 17.69
N THR A 53 -13.72 -30.75 16.90
CA THR A 53 -12.49 -30.96 16.14
C THR A 53 -12.48 -29.85 15.13
N GLU A 54 -11.77 -28.76 15.41
CA GLU A 54 -11.37 -27.78 14.40
C GLU A 54 -10.58 -28.56 13.36
N LYS A 55 -11.26 -28.92 12.29
CA LYS A 55 -10.63 -29.37 11.08
C LYS A 55 -10.01 -28.09 10.48
N GLU A 56 -8.74 -27.84 10.74
CA GLU A 56 -7.94 -26.95 9.93
C GLU A 56 -8.12 -27.40 8.48
N THR A 57 -8.99 -26.71 7.75
CA THR A 57 -8.98 -26.79 6.30
C THR A 57 -7.70 -26.08 5.89
N GLU A 58 -6.67 -26.83 5.52
CA GLU A 58 -5.53 -26.31 4.77
C GLU A 58 -6.15 -25.71 3.49
N GLU A 59 -6.39 -24.41 3.49
CA GLU A 59 -6.78 -23.69 2.28
C GLU A 59 -5.56 -23.73 1.35
N GLU A 60 -5.77 -24.23 0.14
CA GLU A 60 -4.72 -24.19 -0.89
C GLU A 60 -4.24 -22.76 -1.06
N PRO A 61 -2.91 -22.51 -1.11
CA PRO A 61 -2.38 -21.16 -1.21
C PRO A 61 -2.84 -20.50 -2.51
N TYR A 62 -3.17 -19.21 -2.43
CA TYR A 62 -3.48 -18.43 -3.62
C TYR A 62 -2.22 -18.27 -4.47
N VAL A 63 -2.25 -18.74 -5.71
CA VAL A 63 -1.12 -18.66 -6.64
C VAL A 63 -1.32 -17.52 -7.61
N VAL A 64 -0.42 -16.53 -7.55
CA VAL A 64 -0.40 -15.39 -8.48
C VAL A 64 0.17 -15.83 -9.82
N SER A 65 -0.56 -15.56 -10.90
CA SER A 65 -0.07 -15.78 -12.26
C SER A 65 -0.39 -14.59 -13.14
N PHE A 66 0.55 -14.20 -14.02
CA PHE A 66 0.35 -13.10 -14.94
C PHE A 66 1.21 -13.24 -16.20
N THR A 67 0.79 -12.52 -17.23
CA THR A 67 1.58 -12.12 -18.39
C THR A 67 1.39 -10.62 -18.56
N ALA A 68 2.46 -9.86 -18.65
CA ALA A 68 2.43 -8.42 -18.82
C ALA A 68 3.62 -7.92 -19.64
N THR A 69 3.51 -6.71 -20.15
CA THR A 69 4.59 -6.03 -20.86
C THR A 69 5.28 -5.06 -19.91
N THR A 70 6.60 -5.10 -19.85
CA THR A 70 7.39 -4.12 -19.10
C THR A 70 7.27 -2.72 -19.74
N VAL A 71 7.61 -1.69 -18.99
CA VAL A 71 7.66 -0.31 -19.51
C VAL A 71 8.64 -0.18 -20.70
N ASP A 72 9.58 -1.11 -20.85
CA ASP A 72 10.54 -1.15 -21.97
C ASP A 72 10.07 -1.98 -23.18
N GLY A 73 8.88 -2.58 -23.08
CA GLY A 73 8.24 -3.31 -24.17
C GLY A 73 8.63 -4.79 -24.23
N GLU A 74 9.25 -5.33 -23.18
CA GLU A 74 9.58 -6.76 -23.08
C GLU A 74 8.42 -7.51 -22.36
N GLU A 75 8.17 -8.76 -22.77
CA GLU A 75 7.20 -9.61 -22.07
C GLU A 75 7.80 -10.12 -20.76
N LEU A 76 7.06 -9.99 -19.66
CA LEU A 76 7.36 -10.57 -18.37
C LEU A 76 6.18 -11.43 -17.90
N THR A 77 6.47 -12.65 -17.47
CA THR A 77 5.45 -13.58 -16.97
C THR A 77 5.76 -14.02 -15.55
N SER A 78 4.77 -14.60 -14.86
CA SER A 78 4.96 -15.20 -13.54
C SER A 78 6.02 -16.31 -13.49
N GLU A 79 6.54 -16.81 -14.62
CA GLU A 79 7.69 -17.71 -14.65
C GLU A 79 8.95 -17.09 -14.05
N CYS A 80 9.06 -15.75 -14.04
CA CYS A 80 10.16 -15.02 -13.41
C CYS A 80 10.26 -15.29 -11.90
N PHE A 81 9.18 -15.68 -11.24
CA PHE A 81 9.18 -15.99 -9.81
C PHE A 81 10.16 -17.10 -9.45
N SER A 82 10.36 -18.07 -10.35
CA SER A 82 11.31 -19.16 -10.14
C SER A 82 12.77 -18.73 -9.99
N GLN A 83 13.08 -17.47 -10.28
CA GLN A 83 14.46 -16.94 -10.24
C GLN A 83 14.86 -16.40 -8.86
N SER A 84 13.90 -16.16 -7.96
CA SER A 84 14.14 -15.58 -6.64
C SER A 84 13.39 -16.35 -5.56
N LYS A 85 13.94 -16.47 -4.35
CA LYS A 85 13.24 -17.09 -3.22
C LYS A 85 11.99 -16.32 -2.81
N LEU A 86 12.09 -15.00 -2.81
CA LEU A 86 11.03 -14.06 -2.43
C LEU A 86 10.89 -12.97 -3.49
N ILE A 87 9.66 -12.69 -3.88
CA ILE A 87 9.34 -11.63 -4.83
C ILE A 87 8.35 -10.66 -4.20
N MET A 88 8.65 -9.38 -4.30
CA MET A 88 7.82 -8.25 -3.88
C MET A 88 7.12 -7.66 -5.10
N LEU A 89 5.80 -7.70 -5.13
CA LEU A 89 4.96 -7.11 -6.18
C LEU A 89 4.39 -5.80 -5.64
N ASN A 90 5.00 -4.67 -5.99
CA ASN A 90 4.60 -3.35 -5.52
C ASN A 90 3.64 -2.70 -6.52
N VAL A 91 2.36 -2.58 -6.16
CA VAL A 91 1.32 -1.94 -6.97
C VAL A 91 1.29 -0.45 -6.69
N TRP A 92 1.55 0.36 -7.71
CA TRP A 92 1.64 1.81 -7.60
C TRP A 92 0.92 2.52 -8.76
N ALA A 93 0.74 3.85 -8.67
CA ALA A 93 0.14 4.65 -9.72
C ALA A 93 0.92 5.96 -9.92
N THR A 94 0.87 6.51 -11.12
CA THR A 94 1.62 7.73 -11.50
C THR A 94 1.24 8.96 -10.68
N TYR A 95 0.01 9.04 -10.20
CA TYR A 95 -0.50 10.13 -9.34
C TYR A 95 -0.33 9.89 -7.84
N CYS A 96 0.21 8.73 -7.44
CA CYS A 96 0.29 8.32 -6.04
C CYS A 96 1.53 8.89 -5.35
N ASN A 97 1.40 10.03 -4.68
CA ASN A 97 2.52 10.67 -3.97
C ASN A 97 3.18 9.78 -2.92
N PRO A 98 2.46 9.01 -2.07
CA PRO A 98 3.09 8.08 -1.14
C PRO A 98 3.92 7.00 -1.85
N CYS A 99 3.43 6.47 -3.00
CA CYS A 99 4.17 5.50 -3.80
C CYS A 99 5.49 6.09 -4.30
N LEU A 100 5.44 7.28 -4.93
CA LEU A 100 6.62 7.96 -5.44
C LEU A 100 7.62 8.31 -4.33
N SER A 101 7.14 8.53 -3.11
CA SER A 101 7.99 8.84 -1.95
C SER A 101 8.77 7.63 -1.43
N GLU A 102 8.23 6.41 -1.53
CA GLU A 102 8.93 5.19 -1.08
C GLU A 102 9.82 4.57 -2.17
N MET A 103 9.54 4.85 -3.46
CA MET A 103 10.27 4.23 -4.58
C MET A 103 11.80 4.39 -4.53
N PRO A 104 12.38 5.53 -4.05
CA PRO A 104 13.83 5.62 -3.89
C PRO A 104 14.40 4.60 -2.92
N ASP A 105 13.72 4.36 -1.80
CA ASP A 105 14.11 3.36 -0.81
C ASP A 105 13.99 1.94 -1.39
N LEU A 106 12.92 1.67 -2.14
CA LEU A 106 12.73 0.39 -2.85
C LEU A 106 13.83 0.14 -3.88
N GLY A 107 14.26 1.17 -4.61
CA GLY A 107 15.40 1.07 -5.53
C GLY A 107 16.71 0.71 -4.82
N GLU A 108 16.98 1.31 -3.67
CA GLU A 108 18.14 0.97 -2.85
C GLU A 108 18.06 -0.46 -2.28
N ILE A 109 16.87 -0.88 -1.85
CA ILE A 109 16.62 -2.25 -1.37
C ILE A 109 16.85 -3.24 -2.51
N ALA A 110 16.25 -3.03 -3.69
CA ALA A 110 16.44 -3.90 -4.86
C ALA A 110 17.92 -4.09 -5.22
N ALA A 111 18.72 -3.02 -5.12
CA ALA A 111 20.16 -3.07 -5.39
C ALA A 111 20.98 -3.75 -4.30
N SER A 112 20.43 -3.96 -3.10
CA SER A 112 21.17 -4.50 -1.93
C SER A 112 21.08 -6.01 -1.81
N TYR A 113 20.13 -6.66 -2.47
CA TYR A 113 19.94 -8.12 -2.43
C TYR A 113 20.46 -8.78 -3.72
N ASP A 114 20.89 -10.04 -3.60
CA ASP A 114 21.12 -10.89 -4.77
C ASP A 114 19.76 -11.25 -5.38
N THR A 115 19.65 -11.18 -6.71
CA THR A 115 18.38 -11.46 -7.41
C THR A 115 17.89 -12.89 -7.23
N SER A 116 18.76 -13.83 -6.88
CA SER A 116 18.36 -15.19 -6.52
C SER A 116 17.68 -15.29 -5.14
N GLU A 117 17.93 -14.32 -4.27
CA GLU A 117 17.30 -14.26 -2.95
C GLU A 117 16.00 -13.44 -3.00
N PHE A 118 16.08 -12.21 -3.51
CA PHE A 118 14.96 -11.28 -3.48
C PHE A 118 14.90 -10.42 -4.74
N GLN A 119 13.68 -10.14 -5.20
CA GLN A 119 13.41 -9.30 -6.37
C GLN A 119 12.17 -8.43 -6.14
N ILE A 120 12.18 -7.20 -6.66
CA ILE A 120 11.01 -6.32 -6.70
C ILE A 120 10.50 -6.23 -8.15
N ILE A 121 9.18 -6.26 -8.31
CA ILE A 121 8.50 -5.96 -9.56
C ILE A 121 7.46 -4.88 -9.27
N GLY A 122 7.60 -3.72 -9.90
CA GLY A 122 6.61 -2.65 -9.86
C GLY A 122 5.46 -2.94 -10.82
N ILE A 123 4.23 -2.74 -10.37
CA ILE A 123 3.03 -2.88 -11.20
C ILE A 123 2.36 -1.52 -11.30
N VAL A 124 2.36 -0.94 -12.50
CA VAL A 124 1.75 0.36 -12.78
C VAL A 124 0.26 0.17 -12.97
N SER A 125 -0.55 0.56 -11.99
CA SER A 125 -1.98 0.23 -11.97
C SER A 125 -2.88 1.17 -12.79
N ASP A 126 -2.39 2.33 -13.17
CA ASP A 126 -3.12 3.38 -13.91
C ASP A 126 -2.66 3.59 -15.35
N VAL A 127 -1.69 2.78 -15.83
CA VAL A 127 -1.23 2.77 -17.22
C VAL A 127 -1.28 1.35 -17.76
N ALA A 128 -2.12 1.14 -18.78
CA ALA A 128 -2.38 -0.18 -19.33
C ALA A 128 -1.50 -0.50 -20.54
N GLU A 129 -1.39 -1.79 -20.85
CA GLU A 129 -0.85 -2.23 -22.13
C GLU A 129 -1.66 -1.64 -23.28
N GLY A 130 -0.97 -1.07 -24.27
CA GLY A 130 -1.60 -0.42 -25.41
C GLY A 130 -1.91 1.06 -25.23
N ASP A 131 -1.61 1.64 -24.05
CA ASP A 131 -1.62 3.09 -23.88
C ASP A 131 -0.59 3.75 -24.81
N ASN A 132 -0.80 5.05 -25.08
CA ASN A 132 0.06 5.77 -26.02
C ASN A 132 1.50 5.94 -25.47
N GLU A 133 2.45 6.13 -26.39
CA GLU A 133 3.88 6.21 -26.06
C GLU A 133 4.20 7.38 -25.10
N GLU A 134 3.47 8.50 -25.16
CA GLU A 134 3.66 9.64 -24.25
C GLU A 134 3.31 9.28 -22.80
N THR A 135 2.23 8.54 -22.60
CA THR A 135 1.82 8.03 -21.27
C THR A 135 2.87 7.09 -20.70
N VAL A 136 3.33 6.12 -21.49
CA VAL A 136 4.38 5.17 -21.07
C VAL A 136 5.70 5.89 -20.79
N GLN A 137 6.05 6.91 -21.60
CA GLN A 137 7.24 7.72 -21.33
C GLN A 137 7.14 8.46 -20.02
N GLY A 138 5.97 8.98 -19.64
CA GLY A 138 5.73 9.60 -18.33
C GLY A 138 5.99 8.64 -17.15
N VAL A 139 5.64 7.36 -17.31
CA VAL A 139 5.98 6.31 -16.32
C VAL A 139 7.50 6.14 -16.21
N LYS A 140 8.20 6.03 -17.34
CA LYS A 140 9.67 5.90 -17.37
C LYS A 140 10.37 7.08 -16.73
N ASP A 141 9.87 8.29 -16.96
CA ASP A 141 10.42 9.51 -16.37
C ASP A 141 10.29 9.49 -14.83
N LEU A 142 9.15 9.03 -14.30
CA LEU A 142 8.95 8.85 -12.86
C LEU A 142 9.88 7.79 -12.26
N ILE A 143 10.08 6.66 -12.94
CA ILE A 143 11.00 5.59 -12.51
C ILE A 143 12.43 6.15 -12.42
N VAL A 144 12.87 6.91 -13.42
CA VAL A 144 14.19 7.55 -13.42
C VAL A 144 14.32 8.60 -12.31
N GLU A 145 13.31 9.45 -12.15
CA GLU A 145 13.29 10.49 -11.11
C GLU A 145 13.37 9.90 -9.70
N THR A 146 12.64 8.82 -9.45
CA THR A 146 12.60 8.13 -8.17
C THR A 146 13.75 7.13 -7.99
N LYS A 147 14.56 6.88 -9.01
CA LYS A 147 15.64 5.88 -8.99
C LYS A 147 15.16 4.46 -8.66
N ALA A 148 13.93 4.16 -9.04
CA ALA A 148 13.33 2.84 -8.85
C ALA A 148 13.83 1.87 -9.92
N ASP A 149 15.14 1.57 -9.88
CA ASP A 149 15.85 0.76 -10.89
C ASP A 149 15.60 -0.74 -10.67
N TYR A 150 14.36 -1.17 -10.89
CA TYR A 150 13.90 -2.56 -10.89
C TYR A 150 12.82 -2.73 -11.97
N PRO A 151 12.44 -3.97 -12.34
CA PRO A 151 11.45 -4.18 -13.41
C PRO A 151 10.09 -3.57 -13.07
N HIS A 152 9.50 -2.85 -14.02
CA HIS A 152 8.13 -2.33 -13.93
C HIS A 152 7.30 -2.83 -15.11
N VAL A 153 6.09 -3.30 -14.82
CA VAL A 153 5.12 -3.78 -15.80
C VAL A 153 3.92 -2.86 -15.90
N LEU A 154 3.39 -2.74 -17.10
CA LEU A 154 2.11 -2.06 -17.36
C LEU A 154 0.95 -2.96 -16.95
N LEU A 155 -0.21 -2.37 -16.68
CA LEU A 155 -1.40 -3.11 -16.33
C LEU A 155 -1.89 -3.92 -17.51
N SER A 156 -1.79 -5.24 -17.42
CA SER A 156 -2.38 -6.19 -18.36
C SER A 156 -3.75 -6.67 -17.85
N GLU A 157 -4.56 -7.24 -18.75
CA GLU A 157 -5.81 -7.90 -18.38
C GLU A 157 -5.57 -9.02 -17.34
N SER A 158 -4.50 -9.78 -17.52
CA SER A 158 -4.13 -10.88 -16.65
C SER A 158 -3.75 -10.41 -15.25
N LEU A 159 -2.97 -9.34 -15.11
CA LEU A 159 -2.66 -8.70 -13.82
C LEU A 159 -3.91 -8.14 -13.15
N TYR A 160 -4.79 -7.49 -13.93
CA TYR A 160 -6.03 -6.97 -13.38
C TYR A 160 -6.90 -8.08 -12.79
N MET A 161 -7.13 -9.15 -13.54
CA MET A 161 -8.00 -10.25 -13.13
C MET A 161 -7.44 -11.05 -11.95
N ASN A 162 -6.12 -11.23 -11.88
CA ASN A 162 -5.49 -12.12 -10.90
C ASN A 162 -4.90 -11.39 -9.68
N LEU A 163 -4.80 -10.07 -9.67
CA LEU A 163 -4.17 -9.36 -8.56
C LEU A 163 -4.75 -7.95 -8.37
N VAL A 164 -4.59 -7.07 -9.36
CA VAL A 164 -4.82 -5.62 -9.22
C VAL A 164 -6.31 -5.29 -9.05
N GLY A 165 -7.21 -6.08 -9.63
CA GLY A 165 -8.66 -5.87 -9.52
C GLY A 165 -9.23 -5.97 -8.10
N ALA A 166 -8.48 -6.55 -7.16
CA ALA A 166 -8.81 -6.62 -5.73
C ALA A 166 -8.12 -5.53 -4.89
N VAL A 167 -7.34 -4.63 -5.52
CA VAL A 167 -6.61 -3.55 -4.82
C VAL A 167 -7.49 -2.33 -4.68
N ASP A 168 -7.82 -1.97 -3.45
CA ASP A 168 -8.66 -0.80 -3.14
C ASP A 168 -7.86 0.51 -3.03
N SER A 169 -6.56 0.43 -2.78
CA SER A 169 -5.69 1.60 -2.59
C SER A 169 -4.25 1.32 -2.99
N VAL A 170 -3.51 2.38 -3.35
CA VAL A 170 -2.08 2.30 -3.64
C VAL A 170 -1.27 3.18 -2.70
N PRO A 171 -0.04 2.76 -2.33
CA PRO A 171 0.57 1.49 -2.71
C PRO A 171 -0.02 0.29 -1.96
N THR A 172 -0.10 -0.83 -2.64
CA THR A 172 -0.33 -2.14 -2.04
C THR A 172 0.78 -3.07 -2.50
N THR A 173 1.41 -3.76 -1.59
CA THR A 173 2.56 -4.60 -1.87
C THR A 173 2.27 -6.03 -1.47
N PHE A 174 2.39 -6.96 -2.42
CA PHE A 174 2.22 -8.39 -2.20
C PHE A 174 3.57 -9.08 -2.18
N PHE A 175 3.66 -10.17 -1.42
CA PHE A 175 4.84 -11.03 -1.39
C PHE A 175 4.46 -12.43 -1.87
N VAL A 176 5.28 -12.98 -2.76
CA VAL A 176 5.10 -14.34 -3.29
C VAL A 176 6.43 -15.10 -3.23
N ASN A 177 6.33 -16.43 -3.10
CA ASN A 177 7.49 -17.31 -3.17
C ASN A 177 7.81 -17.73 -4.63
N GLN A 178 8.83 -18.57 -4.81
CA GLN A 178 9.27 -19.10 -6.12
C GLN A 178 8.19 -19.79 -6.93
N LYS A 179 7.12 -20.27 -6.28
CA LYS A 179 6.00 -20.93 -6.94
C LYS A 179 4.87 -19.98 -7.28
N GLY A 180 5.00 -18.69 -6.89
CA GLY A 180 3.94 -17.70 -7.01
C GLY A 180 2.87 -17.80 -5.91
N GLU A 181 3.08 -18.62 -4.88
CA GLU A 181 2.19 -18.74 -3.74
C GLU A 181 2.26 -17.43 -2.92
N MET A 182 1.10 -16.82 -2.65
CA MET A 182 1.02 -15.57 -1.90
C MET A 182 1.31 -15.81 -0.41
N LEU A 183 2.29 -15.09 0.10
CA LEU A 183 2.71 -15.15 1.51
C LEU A 183 1.97 -14.10 2.36
N GLY A 184 1.62 -12.96 1.74
CA GLY A 184 0.93 -11.87 2.42
C GLY A 184 0.97 -10.57 1.63
N TYR A 185 0.43 -9.51 2.23
CA TYR A 185 0.44 -8.18 1.63
C TYR A 185 0.53 -7.07 2.68
N VAL A 186 1.01 -5.90 2.25
CA VAL A 186 1.12 -4.69 3.07
C VAL A 186 0.36 -3.56 2.37
N LEU A 187 -0.46 -2.83 3.12
CA LEU A 187 -1.19 -1.66 2.64
C LEU A 187 -0.45 -0.38 3.03
N GLY A 188 -0.30 0.52 2.06
CA GLY A 188 0.34 1.82 2.25
C GLY A 188 1.86 1.77 2.22
N ALA A 189 2.47 2.95 2.01
CA ALA A 189 3.91 3.13 1.95
C ALA A 189 4.58 2.88 3.31
N GLN A 190 5.77 2.28 3.29
CA GLN A 190 6.57 2.01 4.47
C GLN A 190 7.94 2.71 4.39
N SER A 191 8.63 2.77 5.53
CA SER A 191 10.03 3.20 5.57
C SER A 191 10.94 2.08 5.07
N LYS A 192 12.15 2.45 4.64
CA LYS A 192 13.18 1.49 4.23
C LYS A 192 13.45 0.44 5.31
N ASP A 193 13.63 0.87 6.56
CA ASP A 193 13.91 -0.04 7.68
C ASP A 193 12.77 -1.05 7.88
N THR A 194 11.51 -0.60 7.74
CA THR A 194 10.34 -1.48 7.84
C THR A 194 10.29 -2.49 6.70
N TRP A 195 10.58 -2.05 5.45
CA TRP A 195 10.66 -2.96 4.31
C TRP A 195 11.77 -4.01 4.50
N GLU A 196 12.96 -3.60 4.93
CA GLU A 196 14.07 -4.53 5.18
C GLU A 196 13.73 -5.55 6.29
N GLU A 197 13.01 -5.14 7.34
CA GLU A 197 12.54 -6.04 8.41
C GLU A 197 11.57 -7.09 7.84
N ILE A 198 10.53 -6.67 7.13
CA ILE A 198 9.54 -7.56 6.50
C ILE A 198 10.21 -8.53 5.52
N ILE A 199 11.07 -8.04 4.65
CA ILE A 199 11.76 -8.86 3.64
C ILE A 199 12.62 -9.93 4.33
N ASN A 200 13.39 -9.57 5.36
CA ASN A 200 14.25 -10.51 6.08
C ASN A 200 13.45 -11.56 6.85
N GLU A 201 12.30 -11.19 7.44
CA GLU A 201 11.40 -12.15 8.09
C GLU A 201 10.85 -13.16 7.08
N LEU A 202 10.33 -12.69 5.94
CA LEU A 202 9.78 -13.57 4.91
C LEU A 202 10.84 -14.43 4.24
N LEU A 203 12.06 -13.91 4.03
CA LEU A 203 13.17 -14.71 3.51
C LEU A 203 13.55 -15.87 4.43
N ALA A 204 13.45 -15.67 5.76
CA ALA A 204 13.70 -16.74 6.72
C ALA A 204 12.61 -17.82 6.74
N GLU A 205 11.40 -17.51 6.26
CA GLU A 205 10.28 -18.46 6.17
C GLU A 205 10.30 -19.29 4.88
N VAL A 206 10.86 -18.75 3.78
CA VAL A 206 10.86 -19.40 2.45
C VAL A 206 12.15 -20.18 2.14
N GLU A 207 13.04 -20.38 3.11
CA GLU A 207 14.28 -21.17 2.97
C GLU A 207 14.05 -22.68 2.78
#